data_e74eaae769aa11c180bf417a46b3685d
#
_entry.id   e74eaae769aa11c180bf417a46b3685d
#
_cell.length_a   1.000
_cell.length_b   1.000
_cell.length_c   1.000
_cell.angle_alpha   90.00
_cell.angle_beta   90.00
_cell.angle_gamma   90.00
#
_symmetry.space_group_name_H-M   'P 1'
#
loop_
_entity.id
_entity.type
_entity.pdbx_description
1 polymer ?
#
loop_
_entity_poly.entity_id
_entity_poly.type
_entity_poly.pdbx_seq_one_letter_code
_entity_poly.pdbx_strand_id
1 'polypeptide(L)'
;MITPEYLNEIMYGVEDRLSEVNEYLLRTIIKRIMATFENGDGELFIPSTIADMRKLMAQGVLYEDIQQAVQKSLPEIEGAIKDAFYQSAAEIVNQNNQMAIRIVEANNLHEVALPDFQKAGITPYASKLNMTKTEIRRLESAYKRTRGEMRNLTKTTALKAQMSYVNACDKAYMKVQSGVSVQKAVVEAIKEVSDRGIEVVDYRLGKSDRIEVAIARAVRTGVNQANADIVLTRCAEMGVNFVKVSSHLGARVTGVNDYTNHSWWQGRVYKLNWNAPELKGFADSANVEDEGFEWLNQMRKAIQEKYQNT
;
A
#
# COMPACT_ATOMS: atom_id res chain seq x y z
N MET A 1 -11.72 14.02 -2.41
CA MET A 1 -10.83 12.90 -2.80
C MET A 1 -9.46 13.21 -2.25
N ILE A 2 -8.79 12.23 -1.65
CA ILE A 2 -7.43 12.42 -1.11
C ILE A 2 -6.48 12.74 -2.25
N THR A 3 -5.70 13.81 -2.09
CA THR A 3 -4.68 14.18 -3.06
C THR A 3 -3.45 13.28 -2.91
N PRO A 4 -2.64 13.10 -3.97
CA PRO A 4 -1.38 12.37 -3.89
C PRO A 4 -0.42 12.96 -2.84
N GLU A 5 -0.41 14.28 -2.68
CA GLU A 5 0.43 14.99 -1.71
C GLU A 5 0.03 14.63 -0.28
N TYR A 6 -1.27 14.65 0.05
CA TYR A 6 -1.76 14.25 1.36
C TYR A 6 -1.49 12.75 1.63
N LEU A 7 -1.67 11.91 0.61
CA LEU A 7 -1.33 10.48 0.74
C LEU A 7 0.17 10.29 1.02
N ASN A 8 1.04 11.07 0.39
CA ASN A 8 2.48 11.04 0.67
C ASN A 8 2.79 11.48 2.09
N GLU A 9 2.13 12.52 2.58
CA GLU A 9 2.31 13.04 3.94
C GLU A 9 1.96 11.96 5.00
N ILE A 10 0.79 11.33 4.89
CA ILE A 10 0.39 10.28 5.86
C ILE A 10 1.20 8.99 5.72
N MET A 11 1.80 8.75 4.55
CA MET A 11 2.65 7.58 4.32
C MET A 11 4.08 7.77 4.82
N TYR A 12 4.50 9.01 5.09
CA TYR A 12 5.88 9.33 5.49
C TYR A 12 6.31 8.52 6.72
N GLY A 13 5.48 8.44 7.76
CA GLY A 13 5.80 7.68 8.96
C GLY A 13 5.95 6.16 8.72
N VAL A 14 5.22 5.62 7.74
CA VAL A 14 5.34 4.21 7.34
C VAL A 14 6.66 3.99 6.59
N GLU A 15 6.96 4.86 5.62
CA GLU A 15 8.16 4.76 4.78
C GLU A 15 9.44 4.95 5.58
N ASP A 16 9.44 5.88 6.54
CA ASP A 16 10.55 6.12 7.45
C ASP A 16 10.89 4.88 8.27
N ARG A 17 9.89 4.25 8.91
CA ARG A 17 10.09 3.02 9.68
C ARG A 17 10.57 1.84 8.82
N LEU A 18 10.08 1.74 7.60
CA LEU A 18 10.52 0.71 6.66
C LEU A 18 11.96 0.94 6.22
N SER A 19 12.37 2.18 6.02
CA SER A 19 13.74 2.56 5.67
C SER A 19 14.71 2.19 6.81
N GLU A 20 14.37 2.48 8.07
CA GLU A 20 15.16 2.09 9.24
C GLU A 20 15.37 0.57 9.30
N VAL A 21 14.29 -0.21 9.06
CA VAL A 21 14.40 -1.68 9.04
C VAL A 21 15.30 -2.17 7.91
N ASN A 22 15.13 -1.63 6.70
CA ASN A 22 15.97 -1.99 5.56
C ASN A 22 17.45 -1.68 5.81
N GLU A 23 17.74 -0.50 6.36
CA GLU A 23 19.11 -0.13 6.73
C GLU A 23 19.71 -1.08 7.77
N TYR A 24 18.94 -1.44 8.81
CA TYR A 24 19.38 -2.41 9.81
C TYR A 24 19.70 -3.76 9.18
N LEU A 25 18.83 -4.25 8.28
CA LEU A 25 19.02 -5.52 7.60
C LEU A 25 20.28 -5.51 6.72
N LEU A 26 20.48 -4.45 5.94
CA LEU A 26 21.68 -4.28 5.12
C LEU A 26 22.95 -4.28 5.97
N ARG A 27 22.99 -3.50 7.03
CA ARG A 27 24.12 -3.46 7.96
C ARG A 27 24.42 -4.85 8.57
N THR A 28 23.38 -5.62 8.89
CA THR A 28 23.51 -6.96 9.44
C THR A 28 24.12 -7.92 8.41
N ILE A 29 23.67 -7.87 7.16
CA ILE A 29 24.23 -8.69 6.07
C ILE A 29 25.68 -8.32 5.81
N ILE A 30 26.00 -7.04 5.73
CA ILE A 30 27.39 -6.56 5.50
C ILE A 30 28.31 -7.04 6.62
N LYS A 31 27.91 -6.90 7.87
CA LYS A 31 28.67 -7.41 9.02
C LYS A 31 28.92 -8.92 8.92
N ARG A 32 27.93 -9.69 8.46
CA ARG A 32 28.08 -11.14 8.27
C ARG A 32 29.00 -11.50 7.10
N ILE A 33 28.92 -10.76 5.98
CA ILE A 33 29.88 -10.93 4.88
C ILE A 33 31.31 -10.68 5.39
N MET A 34 31.54 -9.58 6.09
CA MET A 34 32.84 -9.26 6.67
C MET A 34 33.32 -10.37 7.60
N ALA A 35 32.50 -10.78 8.57
CA ALA A 35 32.86 -11.84 9.53
C ALA A 35 33.13 -13.20 8.86
N THR A 36 32.61 -13.45 7.65
CA THR A 36 32.92 -14.68 6.90
C THR A 36 34.30 -14.68 6.28
N PHE A 37 34.83 -13.50 5.96
CA PHE A 37 36.09 -13.31 5.27
C PHE A 37 37.17 -12.61 6.13
N GLU A 38 36.91 -12.41 7.41
CA GLU A 38 37.80 -11.78 8.36
C GLU A 38 38.30 -12.81 9.37
N ASN A 39 39.63 -12.88 9.55
CA ASN A 39 40.24 -13.70 10.62
C ASN A 39 40.16 -12.98 11.97
N GLY A 40 40.57 -13.68 13.03
CA GLY A 40 40.56 -13.12 14.39
C GLY A 40 41.43 -11.88 14.60
N ASP A 41 42.32 -11.57 13.66
CA ASP A 41 43.23 -10.42 13.68
C ASP A 41 42.70 -9.26 12.79
N GLY A 42 41.52 -9.39 12.18
CA GLY A 42 40.93 -8.37 11.32
C GLY A 42 41.44 -8.38 9.87
N GLU A 43 42.25 -9.37 9.48
CA GLU A 43 42.70 -9.53 8.11
C GLU A 43 41.70 -10.31 7.27
N LEU A 44 41.51 -9.87 6.02
CA LEU A 44 40.64 -10.58 5.09
C LEU A 44 41.33 -11.82 4.54
N PHE A 45 40.65 -12.95 4.62
CA PHE A 45 41.10 -14.22 4.07
C PHE A 45 40.01 -14.88 3.22
N ILE A 46 40.40 -15.88 2.43
CA ILE A 46 39.44 -16.73 1.76
C ILE A 46 39.57 -18.16 2.28
N PRO A 47 38.48 -18.83 2.65
CA PRO A 47 38.53 -20.24 3.01
C PRO A 47 39.09 -21.09 1.87
N SER A 48 39.90 -22.10 2.22
CA SER A 48 40.57 -22.95 1.24
C SER A 48 39.63 -23.77 0.37
N THR A 49 38.46 -24.09 0.93
CA THR A 49 37.42 -24.83 0.21
C THR A 49 36.07 -24.16 0.33
N ILE A 50 35.17 -24.42 -0.66
CA ILE A 50 33.80 -23.96 -0.60
C ILE A 50 33.03 -24.59 0.58
N ALA A 51 33.45 -25.80 1.01
CA ALA A 51 32.85 -26.47 2.15
C ALA A 51 33.21 -25.75 3.46
N ASP A 52 34.45 -25.27 3.63
CA ASP A 52 34.83 -24.48 4.78
C ASP A 52 34.13 -23.13 4.80
N MET A 53 34.01 -22.46 3.65
CA MET A 53 33.23 -21.23 3.54
C MET A 53 31.78 -21.44 3.98
N ARG A 54 31.13 -22.49 3.48
CA ARG A 54 29.74 -22.81 3.86
C ARG A 54 29.60 -23.19 5.33
N LYS A 55 30.60 -23.79 5.91
CA LYS A 55 30.65 -24.06 7.36
C LYS A 55 30.69 -22.76 8.16
N LEU A 56 31.54 -21.81 7.76
CA LEU A 56 31.57 -20.46 8.37
C LEU A 56 30.24 -19.73 8.22
N MET A 57 29.64 -19.81 7.03
CA MET A 57 28.31 -19.22 6.78
C MET A 57 27.22 -19.86 7.63
N ALA A 58 27.27 -21.18 7.85
CA ALA A 58 26.29 -21.90 8.67
C ALA A 58 26.44 -21.61 10.17
N GLN A 59 27.59 -21.16 10.64
CA GLN A 59 27.80 -20.71 12.01
C GLN A 59 27.15 -19.34 12.28
N GLY A 60 26.82 -18.60 11.23
CA GLY A 60 26.11 -17.34 11.32
C GLY A 60 24.59 -17.54 11.23
N VAL A 61 23.87 -17.38 12.32
CA VAL A 61 22.39 -17.53 12.39
C VAL A 61 21.70 -16.27 11.85
N LEU A 62 22.10 -15.86 10.62
CA LEU A 62 21.59 -14.63 10.00
C LEU A 62 20.06 -14.62 9.86
N TYR A 63 19.48 -15.78 9.50
CA TYR A 63 18.04 -15.90 9.33
C TYR A 63 17.28 -15.59 10.62
N GLU A 64 17.68 -16.15 11.74
CA GLU A 64 17.04 -15.94 13.03
C GLU A 64 17.26 -14.52 13.55
N ASP A 65 18.45 -13.96 13.41
CA ASP A 65 18.74 -12.57 13.78
C ASP A 65 17.86 -11.60 13.01
N ILE A 66 17.72 -11.81 11.70
CA ILE A 66 16.86 -10.98 10.85
C ILE A 66 15.39 -11.16 11.21
N GLN A 67 14.96 -12.41 11.42
CA GLN A 67 13.58 -12.69 11.81
C GLN A 67 13.22 -12.00 13.13
N GLN A 68 14.10 -12.07 14.13
CA GLN A 68 13.90 -11.38 15.41
C GLN A 68 13.87 -9.86 15.26
N ALA A 69 14.78 -9.29 14.47
CA ALA A 69 14.82 -7.86 14.23
C ALA A 69 13.55 -7.35 13.55
N VAL A 70 13.10 -8.03 12.49
CA VAL A 70 11.85 -7.70 11.81
C VAL A 70 10.66 -7.83 12.75
N GLN A 71 10.59 -8.90 13.55
CA GLN A 71 9.52 -9.08 14.53
C GLN A 71 9.49 -7.98 15.58
N LYS A 72 10.66 -7.50 16.02
CA LYS A 72 10.75 -6.40 16.99
C LYS A 72 10.25 -5.07 16.42
N SER A 73 10.46 -4.82 15.14
CA SER A 73 10.03 -3.57 14.48
C SER A 73 8.57 -3.61 14.00
N LEU A 74 7.95 -4.80 13.91
CA LEU A 74 6.57 -4.96 13.42
C LEU A 74 5.53 -4.11 14.16
N PRO A 75 5.52 -4.01 15.50
CA PRO A 75 4.49 -3.24 16.20
C PRO A 75 4.50 -1.75 15.83
N GLU A 76 5.69 -1.17 15.65
CA GLU A 76 5.83 0.25 15.26
C GLU A 76 5.37 0.47 13.83
N ILE A 77 5.73 -0.42 12.90
CA ILE A 77 5.28 -0.37 11.51
C ILE A 77 3.76 -0.56 11.45
N GLU A 78 3.20 -1.54 12.17
CA GLU A 78 1.75 -1.76 12.24
C GLU A 78 1.02 -0.54 12.82
N GLY A 79 1.61 0.12 13.81
CA GLY A 79 1.10 1.38 14.36
C GLY A 79 1.05 2.48 13.32
N ALA A 80 2.15 2.75 12.62
CA ALA A 80 2.21 3.76 11.56
C ALA A 80 1.24 3.47 10.42
N ILE A 81 1.09 2.20 10.00
CA ILE A 81 0.12 1.80 9.00
C ILE A 81 -1.31 2.06 9.48
N LYS A 82 -1.62 1.71 10.73
CA LYS A 82 -2.93 1.97 11.31
C LYS A 82 -3.25 3.46 11.31
N ASP A 83 -2.30 4.28 11.72
CA ASP A 83 -2.47 5.75 11.74
C ASP A 83 -2.73 6.29 10.33
N ALA A 84 -2.00 5.83 9.31
CA ALA A 84 -2.23 6.21 7.93
C ALA A 84 -3.65 5.85 7.45
N PHE A 85 -4.17 4.66 7.79
CA PHE A 85 -5.54 4.26 7.47
C PHE A 85 -6.57 5.16 8.14
N TYR A 86 -6.42 5.43 9.44
CA TYR A 86 -7.40 6.22 10.19
C TYR A 86 -7.37 7.70 9.82
N GLN A 87 -6.19 8.29 9.61
CA GLN A 87 -6.05 9.68 9.16
C GLN A 87 -6.67 9.87 7.78
N SER A 88 -6.38 8.95 6.85
CA SER A 88 -6.94 8.98 5.51
C SER A 88 -8.47 8.84 5.52
N ALA A 89 -9.00 7.92 6.32
CA ALA A 89 -10.43 7.73 6.48
C ALA A 89 -11.12 8.97 7.08
N ALA A 90 -10.52 9.58 8.09
CA ALA A 90 -11.04 10.81 8.70
C ALA A 90 -11.12 11.96 7.71
N GLU A 91 -10.09 12.13 6.86
CA GLU A 91 -10.09 13.17 5.84
C GLU A 91 -11.16 12.93 4.76
N ILE A 92 -11.31 11.68 4.27
CA ILE A 92 -12.36 11.33 3.30
C ILE A 92 -13.74 11.56 3.89
N VAL A 93 -13.96 11.16 5.13
CA VAL A 93 -15.23 11.39 5.84
C VAL A 93 -15.52 12.89 5.94
N ASN A 94 -14.52 13.68 6.31
CA ASN A 94 -14.65 15.12 6.41
C ASN A 94 -15.01 15.78 5.06
N GLN A 95 -14.33 15.41 3.98
CA GLN A 95 -14.63 15.89 2.64
C GLN A 95 -16.04 15.52 2.18
N ASN A 96 -16.46 14.28 2.42
CA ASN A 96 -17.81 13.82 2.07
C ASN A 96 -18.87 14.54 2.91
N ASN A 97 -18.62 14.80 4.19
CA ASN A 97 -19.52 15.55 5.04
C ASN A 97 -19.70 16.98 4.56
N GLN A 98 -18.61 17.66 4.23
CA GLN A 98 -18.66 19.01 3.67
C GLN A 98 -19.44 19.04 2.36
N MET A 99 -19.27 18.03 1.51
CA MET A 99 -20.04 17.91 0.26
C MET A 99 -21.51 17.68 0.54
N ALA A 100 -21.86 16.78 1.47
CA ALA A 100 -23.24 16.51 1.86
C ALA A 100 -23.91 17.77 2.43
N ILE A 101 -23.25 18.52 3.31
CA ILE A 101 -23.73 19.77 3.88
C ILE A 101 -24.03 20.79 2.75
N ARG A 102 -23.10 20.98 1.82
CA ARG A 102 -23.31 21.91 0.69
C ARG A 102 -24.50 21.51 -0.18
N ILE A 103 -24.72 20.21 -0.38
CA ILE A 103 -25.88 19.71 -1.13
C ILE A 103 -27.19 20.01 -0.38
N VAL A 104 -27.22 19.76 0.93
CA VAL A 104 -28.38 20.04 1.79
C VAL A 104 -28.70 21.54 1.79
N GLU A 105 -27.69 22.39 1.97
CA GLU A 105 -27.84 23.85 1.97
C GLU A 105 -28.33 24.36 0.61
N ALA A 106 -27.70 23.93 -0.48
CA ALA A 106 -28.06 24.37 -1.83
C ALA A 106 -29.50 23.98 -2.25
N ASN A 107 -30.09 22.98 -1.63
CA ASN A 107 -31.45 22.49 -1.93
C ASN A 107 -32.43 22.78 -0.80
N ASN A 108 -32.09 23.52 0.24
CA ASN A 108 -32.93 23.81 1.40
C ASN A 108 -33.49 22.55 2.11
N LEU A 109 -32.67 21.49 2.19
CA LEU A 109 -33.02 20.19 2.76
C LEU A 109 -32.58 20.01 4.21
N HIS A 110 -32.58 21.09 5.01
CA HIS A 110 -32.02 21.11 6.37
C HIS A 110 -32.69 20.13 7.35
N GLU A 111 -33.94 19.78 7.10
CA GLU A 111 -34.69 18.87 7.98
C GLU A 111 -34.62 17.40 7.52
N VAL A 112 -33.99 17.14 6.39
CA VAL A 112 -33.89 15.78 5.86
C VAL A 112 -32.68 15.09 6.43
N ALA A 113 -32.91 14.03 7.20
CA ALA A 113 -31.87 13.12 7.63
C ALA A 113 -31.92 11.84 6.80
N LEU A 114 -30.77 11.34 6.40
CA LEU A 114 -30.69 10.07 5.67
C LEU A 114 -30.99 8.89 6.62
N PRO A 115 -31.71 7.85 6.18
CA PRO A 115 -32.19 6.79 7.08
C PRO A 115 -31.11 6.13 7.93
N ASP A 116 -29.92 5.86 7.37
CA ASP A 116 -28.83 5.22 8.11
C ASP A 116 -28.09 6.21 9.01
N PHE A 117 -28.02 7.48 8.65
CA PHE A 117 -27.51 8.54 9.53
C PHE A 117 -28.49 8.80 10.68
N GLN A 118 -29.80 8.74 10.46
CA GLN A 118 -30.80 8.83 11.53
C GLN A 118 -30.64 7.73 12.55
N LYS A 119 -30.47 6.47 12.10
CA LYS A 119 -30.20 5.32 13.00
C LYS A 119 -28.93 5.48 13.82
N ALA A 120 -27.93 6.18 13.29
CA ALA A 120 -26.68 6.48 13.96
C ALA A 120 -26.74 7.74 14.83
N GLY A 121 -27.87 8.48 14.85
CA GLY A 121 -27.98 9.77 15.51
C GLY A 121 -27.21 10.90 14.83
N ILE A 122 -26.97 10.76 13.53
CA ILE A 122 -26.17 11.68 12.74
C ILE A 122 -27.10 12.37 11.73
N THR A 123 -27.01 13.69 11.63
CA THR A 123 -27.77 14.49 10.66
C THR A 123 -26.84 15.06 9.58
N PRO A 124 -27.24 15.11 8.31
CA PRO A 124 -26.38 15.57 7.19
C PRO A 124 -25.86 16.99 7.34
N TYR A 125 -26.56 17.84 8.08
CA TYR A 125 -26.18 19.23 8.35
C TYR A 125 -25.45 19.41 9.70
N ALA A 126 -25.21 18.34 10.45
CA ALA A 126 -24.41 18.42 11.67
C ALA A 126 -22.95 18.78 11.32
N SER A 127 -22.36 19.71 12.08
CA SER A 127 -20.98 20.20 11.85
C SER A 127 -19.91 19.12 11.98
N LYS A 128 -20.25 17.95 12.55
CA LYS A 128 -19.37 16.79 12.67
C LYS A 128 -20.18 15.51 12.42
N LEU A 129 -20.15 15.05 11.18
CA LEU A 129 -20.62 13.71 10.85
C LEU A 129 -19.49 12.71 11.19
N ASN A 130 -19.74 11.80 12.10
CA ASN A 130 -18.80 10.75 12.44
C ASN A 130 -18.88 9.59 11.43
N MET A 131 -17.92 8.70 11.48
CA MET A 131 -17.97 7.46 10.72
C MET A 131 -19.09 6.56 11.24
N THR A 132 -19.84 5.98 10.32
CA THR A 132 -20.85 4.96 10.64
C THR A 132 -20.19 3.65 11.07
N LYS A 133 -20.94 2.78 11.75
CA LYS A 133 -20.46 1.43 12.12
C LYS A 133 -20.05 0.60 10.89
N THR A 134 -20.71 0.83 9.76
CA THR A 134 -20.39 0.15 8.49
C THR A 134 -19.05 0.61 7.93
N GLU A 135 -18.80 1.92 7.93
CA GLU A 135 -17.53 2.50 7.49
C GLU A 135 -16.36 2.03 8.37
N ILE A 136 -16.55 2.04 9.69
CA ILE A 136 -15.53 1.54 10.63
C ILE A 136 -15.20 0.07 10.35
N ARG A 137 -16.20 -0.80 10.17
CA ARG A 137 -15.97 -2.21 9.85
C ARG A 137 -15.23 -2.41 8.54
N ARG A 138 -15.53 -1.62 7.51
CA ARG A 138 -14.84 -1.67 6.21
C ARG A 138 -13.40 -1.21 6.32
N LEU A 139 -13.15 -0.11 7.04
CA LEU A 139 -11.81 0.39 7.33
C LEU A 139 -10.97 -0.67 8.07
N GLU A 140 -11.51 -1.25 9.13
CA GLU A 140 -10.83 -2.30 9.88
C GLU A 140 -10.55 -3.56 9.04
N SER A 141 -11.48 -3.93 8.16
CA SER A 141 -11.28 -5.06 7.25
C SER A 141 -10.15 -4.80 6.25
N ALA A 142 -10.10 -3.60 5.66
CA ALA A 142 -9.04 -3.19 4.76
C ALA A 142 -7.68 -3.16 5.47
N TYR A 143 -7.63 -2.56 6.66
CA TYR A 143 -6.42 -2.55 7.50
C TYR A 143 -5.93 -3.98 7.82
N LYS A 144 -6.83 -4.87 8.24
CA LYS A 144 -6.47 -6.27 8.54
C LYS A 144 -5.89 -7.00 7.33
N ARG A 145 -6.43 -6.79 6.13
CA ARG A 145 -5.88 -7.37 4.89
C ARG A 145 -4.47 -6.86 4.63
N THR A 146 -4.28 -5.54 4.63
CA THR A 146 -2.97 -4.91 4.38
C THR A 146 -1.93 -5.35 5.41
N ARG A 147 -2.31 -5.45 6.69
CA ARG A 147 -1.46 -5.99 7.74
C ARG A 147 -1.07 -7.44 7.49
N GLY A 148 -2.00 -8.27 6.99
CA GLY A 148 -1.74 -9.65 6.61
C GLY A 148 -0.73 -9.77 5.48
N GLU A 149 -0.87 -8.94 4.43
CA GLU A 149 0.07 -8.86 3.31
C GLU A 149 1.46 -8.43 3.79
N MET A 150 1.54 -7.38 4.61
CA MET A 150 2.80 -6.92 5.20
C MET A 150 3.49 -8.03 6.01
N ARG A 151 2.77 -8.76 6.86
CA ARG A 151 3.33 -9.85 7.66
C ARG A 151 3.84 -11.01 6.80
N ASN A 152 3.23 -11.25 5.65
CA ASN A 152 3.73 -12.23 4.69
C ASN A 152 5.01 -11.75 4.01
N LEU A 153 5.08 -10.47 3.62
CA LEU A 153 6.29 -9.88 3.07
C LEU A 153 7.44 -9.92 4.08
N THR A 154 7.18 -9.62 5.35
CA THR A 154 8.21 -9.68 6.40
C THR A 154 8.71 -11.10 6.68
N LYS A 155 7.86 -12.12 6.56
CA LYS A 155 8.30 -13.51 6.67
C LYS A 155 9.27 -13.92 5.56
N THR A 156 9.05 -13.45 4.34
CA THR A 156 9.93 -13.75 3.20
C THR A 156 11.23 -12.95 3.25
N THR A 157 11.26 -11.82 3.94
CA THR A 157 12.43 -10.94 4.04
C THR A 157 13.64 -11.66 4.65
N ALA A 158 13.45 -12.39 5.73
CA ALA A 158 14.56 -13.12 6.38
C ALA A 158 15.17 -14.17 5.45
N LEU A 159 14.33 -14.88 4.68
CA LEU A 159 14.79 -15.86 3.69
C LEU A 159 15.59 -15.19 2.57
N LYS A 160 15.05 -14.10 2.02
CA LYS A 160 15.71 -13.34 0.94
C LYS A 160 17.03 -12.70 1.41
N ALA A 161 17.06 -12.18 2.62
CA ALA A 161 18.29 -11.64 3.22
C ALA A 161 19.36 -12.74 3.38
N GLN A 162 18.96 -13.92 3.85
CA GLN A 162 19.88 -15.07 3.93
C GLN A 162 20.37 -15.47 2.52
N MET A 163 19.52 -15.52 1.53
CA MET A 163 19.93 -15.80 0.14
C MET A 163 20.87 -14.74 -0.41
N SER A 164 20.64 -13.45 -0.14
CA SER A 164 21.53 -12.35 -0.56
C SER A 164 22.91 -12.48 0.05
N TYR A 165 22.98 -12.81 1.33
CA TYR A 165 24.23 -13.09 2.02
C TYR A 165 24.98 -14.29 1.39
N VAL A 166 24.30 -15.42 1.20
CA VAL A 166 24.91 -16.63 0.61
C VAL A 166 25.45 -16.32 -0.78
N ASN A 167 24.65 -15.68 -1.63
CA ASN A 167 25.05 -15.33 -2.98
C ASN A 167 26.24 -14.37 -3.02
N ALA A 168 26.30 -13.41 -2.09
CA ALA A 168 27.41 -12.48 -1.99
C ALA A 168 28.71 -13.20 -1.63
N CYS A 169 28.66 -14.11 -0.65
CA CYS A 169 29.81 -14.92 -0.25
C CYS A 169 30.28 -15.88 -1.37
N ASP A 170 29.34 -16.57 -2.03
CA ASP A 170 29.66 -17.46 -3.16
C ASP A 170 30.32 -16.68 -4.30
N LYS A 171 29.81 -15.50 -4.66
CA LYS A 171 30.42 -14.64 -5.68
C LYS A 171 31.82 -14.13 -5.29
N ALA A 172 32.00 -13.70 -4.04
CA ALA A 172 33.30 -13.28 -3.56
C ALA A 172 34.31 -14.45 -3.64
N TYR A 173 33.91 -15.62 -3.18
CA TYR A 173 34.76 -16.83 -3.27
C TYR A 173 35.15 -17.14 -4.72
N MET A 174 34.21 -17.18 -5.64
CA MET A 174 34.50 -17.47 -7.06
C MET A 174 35.40 -16.43 -7.71
N LYS A 175 35.25 -15.14 -7.38
CA LYS A 175 36.14 -14.08 -7.87
C LYS A 175 37.57 -14.29 -7.39
N VAL A 176 37.77 -14.66 -6.13
CA VAL A 176 39.13 -14.93 -5.63
C VAL A 176 39.72 -16.16 -6.29
N GLN A 177 38.94 -17.22 -6.50
CA GLN A 177 39.40 -18.39 -7.27
C GLN A 177 39.79 -18.04 -8.72
N SER A 178 39.23 -16.99 -9.29
CA SER A 178 39.60 -16.47 -10.62
C SER A 178 40.76 -15.46 -10.62
N GLY A 179 41.43 -15.26 -9.45
CA GLY A 179 42.60 -14.41 -9.34
C GLY A 179 42.34 -12.96 -8.89
N VAL A 180 41.14 -12.63 -8.48
CA VAL A 180 40.81 -11.32 -7.89
C VAL A 180 41.29 -11.32 -6.42
N SER A 181 41.86 -10.20 -5.95
CA SER A 181 42.27 -10.11 -4.53
C SER A 181 41.05 -10.24 -3.60
N VAL A 182 41.23 -10.84 -2.42
CA VAL A 182 40.17 -11.05 -1.42
C VAL A 182 39.49 -9.74 -1.07
N GLN A 183 40.28 -8.70 -0.79
CA GLN A 183 39.74 -7.39 -0.46
C GLN A 183 38.83 -6.84 -1.54
N LYS A 184 39.26 -6.89 -2.80
CA LYS A 184 38.45 -6.41 -3.93
C LYS A 184 37.17 -7.23 -4.10
N ALA A 185 37.25 -8.56 -4.00
CA ALA A 185 36.12 -9.45 -4.14
C ALA A 185 35.06 -9.22 -3.05
N VAL A 186 35.46 -9.04 -1.80
CA VAL A 186 34.60 -8.76 -0.65
C VAL A 186 33.97 -7.38 -0.76
N VAL A 187 34.74 -6.35 -1.10
CA VAL A 187 34.17 -4.98 -1.32
C VAL A 187 33.15 -4.97 -2.44
N GLU A 188 33.39 -5.66 -3.56
CA GLU A 188 32.44 -5.75 -4.67
C GLU A 188 31.18 -6.51 -4.27
N ALA A 189 31.28 -7.57 -3.46
CA ALA A 189 30.11 -8.30 -2.94
C ALA A 189 29.26 -7.43 -2.01
N ILE A 190 29.90 -6.69 -1.10
CA ILE A 190 29.24 -5.74 -0.21
C ILE A 190 28.53 -4.65 -1.02
N LYS A 191 29.22 -4.08 -2.01
CA LYS A 191 28.66 -3.05 -2.88
C LYS A 191 27.42 -3.55 -3.62
N GLU A 192 27.47 -4.76 -4.18
CA GLU A 192 26.34 -5.35 -4.88
C GLU A 192 25.11 -5.50 -3.96
N VAL A 193 25.30 -5.97 -2.72
CA VAL A 193 24.21 -6.07 -1.73
C VAL A 193 23.67 -4.69 -1.36
N SER A 194 24.55 -3.71 -1.17
CA SER A 194 24.15 -2.34 -0.83
C SER A 194 23.37 -1.66 -1.95
N ASP A 195 23.80 -1.82 -3.20
CA ASP A 195 23.17 -1.20 -4.37
C ASP A 195 21.80 -1.81 -4.69
N ARG A 196 21.66 -3.13 -4.53
CA ARG A 196 20.41 -3.84 -4.78
C ARG A 196 19.42 -3.72 -3.62
N GLY A 197 19.89 -3.62 -2.38
CA GLY A 197 19.07 -3.76 -1.20
C GLY A 197 18.57 -5.19 -1.01
N ILE A 198 17.55 -5.35 -0.13
CA ILE A 198 16.93 -6.64 0.09
C ILE A 198 15.67 -6.73 -0.78
N GLU A 199 15.75 -7.49 -1.85
CA GLU A 199 14.63 -7.76 -2.74
C GLU A 199 13.73 -8.84 -2.12
N VAL A 200 12.45 -8.53 -1.94
CA VAL A 200 11.50 -9.45 -1.27
C VAL A 200 10.40 -9.98 -2.18
N VAL A 201 10.13 -9.31 -3.28
CA VAL A 201 9.08 -9.68 -4.23
C VAL A 201 9.67 -9.88 -5.60
N ASP A 202 9.57 -11.10 -6.12
CA ASP A 202 9.91 -11.42 -7.49
C ASP A 202 8.64 -11.44 -8.34
N TYR A 203 8.56 -10.57 -9.32
CA TYR A 203 7.47 -10.58 -10.29
C TYR A 203 7.78 -11.52 -11.45
N ARG A 204 6.74 -12.10 -12.05
CA ARG A 204 6.86 -13.03 -13.20
C ARG A 204 7.69 -12.48 -14.39
N LEU A 205 7.84 -11.17 -14.47
CA LEU A 205 8.62 -10.49 -15.51
C LEU A 205 10.07 -10.20 -15.09
N GLY A 206 10.58 -10.82 -14.03
CA GLY A 206 11.96 -10.66 -13.56
C GLY A 206 12.25 -9.32 -12.88
N LYS A 207 11.21 -8.57 -12.51
CA LYS A 207 11.34 -7.36 -11.70
C LYS A 207 11.16 -7.71 -10.24
N SER A 208 12.09 -7.28 -9.40
CA SER A 208 11.99 -7.39 -7.95
C SER A 208 11.85 -6.01 -7.30
N ASP A 209 11.17 -5.96 -6.18
CA ASP A 209 11.05 -4.75 -5.37
C ASP A 209 11.76 -4.93 -4.02
N ARG A 210 12.33 -3.85 -3.51
CA ARG A 210 12.83 -3.78 -2.15
C ARG A 210 11.67 -3.85 -1.15
N ILE A 211 11.95 -4.31 0.08
CA ILE A 211 10.94 -4.49 1.12
C ILE A 211 10.15 -3.20 1.40
N GLU A 212 10.83 -2.07 1.52
CA GLU A 212 10.20 -0.79 1.78
C GLU A 212 9.25 -0.39 0.64
N VAL A 213 9.64 -0.62 -0.61
CA VAL A 213 8.82 -0.32 -1.79
C VAL A 213 7.59 -1.23 -1.86
N ALA A 214 7.77 -2.52 -1.61
CA ALA A 214 6.69 -3.50 -1.66
C ALA A 214 5.65 -3.24 -0.57
N ILE A 215 6.07 -2.98 0.68
CA ILE A 215 5.17 -2.69 1.80
C ILE A 215 4.49 -1.33 1.60
N ALA A 216 5.24 -0.28 1.25
CA ALA A 216 4.65 1.03 0.98
C ALA A 216 3.57 0.97 -0.11
N ARG A 217 3.81 0.20 -1.17
CA ARG A 217 2.81 -0.04 -2.23
C ARG A 217 1.58 -0.76 -1.69
N ALA A 218 1.75 -1.83 -0.91
CA ALA A 218 0.63 -2.57 -0.31
C ALA A 218 -0.21 -1.67 0.60
N VAL A 219 0.43 -0.85 1.43
CA VAL A 219 -0.25 0.11 2.31
C VAL A 219 -0.99 1.18 1.52
N ARG A 220 -0.35 1.81 0.53
CA ARG A 220 -1.00 2.81 -0.34
C ARG A 220 -2.21 2.22 -1.06
N THR A 221 -2.09 1.00 -1.57
CA THR A 221 -3.20 0.29 -2.21
C THR A 221 -4.33 0.03 -1.22
N GLY A 222 -4.01 -0.46 -0.02
CA GLY A 222 -4.99 -0.73 1.03
C GLY A 222 -5.72 0.53 1.51
N VAL A 223 -4.98 1.65 1.71
CA VAL A 223 -5.55 2.95 2.07
C VAL A 223 -6.50 3.45 0.98
N ASN A 224 -6.09 3.40 -0.29
CA ASN A 224 -6.94 3.82 -1.40
C ASN A 224 -8.21 2.97 -1.53
N GLN A 225 -8.10 1.66 -1.33
CA GLN A 225 -9.26 0.76 -1.33
C GLN A 225 -10.21 1.07 -0.16
N ALA A 226 -9.67 1.30 1.04
CA ALA A 226 -10.48 1.68 2.20
C ALA A 226 -11.23 2.99 1.95
N ASN A 227 -10.56 3.98 1.38
CA ASN A 227 -11.15 5.27 1.03
C ASN A 227 -12.27 5.13 0.00
N ALA A 228 -12.05 4.33 -1.04
CA ALA A 228 -13.07 4.04 -2.03
C ALA A 228 -14.29 3.34 -1.40
N ASP A 229 -14.06 2.36 -0.53
CA ASP A 229 -15.12 1.66 0.21
C ASP A 229 -15.93 2.61 1.11
N ILE A 230 -15.30 3.60 1.75
CA ILE A 230 -15.97 4.62 2.56
C ILE A 230 -16.82 5.52 1.66
N VAL A 231 -16.25 6.04 0.56
CA VAL A 231 -17.00 6.88 -0.39
C VAL A 231 -18.22 6.15 -0.93
N LEU A 232 -18.06 4.91 -1.38
CA LEU A 232 -19.18 4.10 -1.90
C LEU A 232 -20.23 3.81 -0.82
N THR A 233 -19.80 3.57 0.44
CA THR A 233 -20.74 3.38 1.54
C THR A 233 -21.57 4.62 1.76
N ARG A 234 -20.95 5.80 1.79
CA ARG A 234 -21.68 7.07 1.92
C ARG A 234 -22.57 7.35 0.73
N CYS A 235 -22.15 7.07 -0.49
CA CYS A 235 -23.00 7.16 -1.65
C CYS A 235 -24.27 6.31 -1.49
N ALA A 236 -24.13 5.06 -1.01
CA ALA A 236 -25.27 4.19 -0.76
C ALA A 236 -26.19 4.76 0.34
N GLU A 237 -25.62 5.20 1.46
CA GLU A 237 -26.37 5.78 2.59
C GLU A 237 -27.09 7.07 2.19
N MET A 238 -26.49 7.88 1.33
CA MET A 238 -27.09 9.10 0.78
C MET A 238 -27.99 8.85 -0.43
N GLY A 239 -28.11 7.60 -0.89
CA GLY A 239 -28.88 7.25 -2.08
C GLY A 239 -28.33 7.80 -3.39
N VAL A 240 -27.06 8.12 -3.43
CA VAL A 240 -26.35 8.52 -4.65
C VAL A 240 -26.11 7.29 -5.51
N ASN A 241 -26.61 7.33 -6.74
CA ASN A 241 -26.52 6.19 -7.67
C ASN A 241 -25.46 6.40 -8.77
N PHE A 242 -24.77 7.54 -8.78
CA PHE A 242 -23.79 7.86 -9.81
C PHE A 242 -22.51 8.36 -9.19
N VAL A 243 -21.38 7.95 -9.77
CA VAL A 243 -20.05 8.43 -9.40
C VAL A 243 -19.25 8.81 -10.64
N LYS A 244 -18.45 9.84 -10.54
CA LYS A 244 -17.49 10.24 -11.57
C LYS A 244 -16.09 9.81 -11.17
N VAL A 245 -15.41 9.09 -12.06
CA VAL A 245 -14.00 8.75 -11.85
C VAL A 245 -13.14 9.97 -12.14
N SER A 246 -12.30 10.35 -11.18
CA SER A 246 -11.38 11.48 -11.36
C SER A 246 -10.35 11.19 -12.43
N SER A 247 -9.96 12.23 -13.14
CA SER A 247 -8.84 12.17 -14.10
C SER A 247 -7.56 12.61 -13.41
N HIS A 248 -6.48 11.89 -13.67
CA HIS A 248 -5.15 12.27 -13.21
C HIS A 248 -4.10 11.90 -14.27
N LEU A 249 -3.03 12.66 -14.31
CA LEU A 249 -1.87 12.36 -15.14
C LEU A 249 -1.16 11.10 -14.62
N GLY A 250 -0.63 10.29 -15.53
CA GLY A 250 0.10 9.08 -15.15
C GLY A 250 -0.77 7.85 -14.89
N ALA A 251 -2.04 7.86 -15.30
CA ALA A 251 -2.85 6.66 -15.31
C ALA A 251 -2.20 5.57 -16.17
N ARG A 252 -2.26 4.33 -15.71
CA ARG A 252 -1.73 3.19 -16.47
C ARG A 252 -2.45 3.07 -17.81
N VAL A 253 -1.69 3.13 -18.88
CA VAL A 253 -2.17 2.93 -20.26
C VAL A 253 -1.64 1.59 -20.77
N THR A 254 -2.55 0.70 -21.15
CA THR A 254 -2.19 -0.66 -21.61
C THR A 254 -2.16 -0.79 -23.13
N GLY A 255 -2.45 0.29 -23.87
CA GLY A 255 -2.56 0.26 -25.33
C GLY A 255 -3.88 -0.33 -25.85
N VAL A 256 -4.69 -0.92 -24.99
CA VAL A 256 -6.04 -1.42 -25.28
C VAL A 256 -7.05 -0.44 -24.71
N ASN A 257 -8.04 -0.06 -25.49
CA ASN A 257 -9.08 0.87 -25.04
C ASN A 257 -10.23 0.10 -24.41
N ASP A 258 -9.99 -0.52 -23.27
CA ASP A 258 -10.96 -1.29 -22.51
C ASP A 258 -10.80 -1.07 -20.99
N TYR A 259 -11.58 -1.82 -20.21
CA TYR A 259 -11.58 -1.76 -18.73
C TYR A 259 -10.24 -2.13 -18.07
N THR A 260 -9.29 -2.72 -18.77
CA THR A 260 -7.94 -3.00 -18.25
C THR A 260 -7.04 -1.78 -18.31
N ASN A 261 -7.46 -0.74 -19.03
CA ASN A 261 -6.76 0.51 -19.20
C ASN A 261 -7.31 1.54 -18.20
N HIS A 262 -6.49 1.98 -17.25
CA HIS A 262 -6.93 2.94 -16.24
C HIS A 262 -7.39 4.27 -16.85
N SER A 263 -6.82 4.69 -17.98
CA SER A 263 -7.24 5.92 -18.67
C SER A 263 -8.66 5.81 -19.25
N TRP A 264 -9.12 4.59 -19.53
CA TRP A 264 -10.47 4.33 -20.05
C TRP A 264 -11.56 4.69 -19.03
N TRP A 265 -11.26 4.53 -17.73
CA TRP A 265 -12.19 4.82 -16.64
C TRP A 265 -12.32 6.31 -16.31
N GLN A 266 -11.26 7.09 -16.61
CA GLN A 266 -11.15 8.47 -16.16
C GLN A 266 -12.13 9.41 -16.84
N GLY A 267 -12.63 10.40 -16.07
CA GLY A 267 -13.54 11.42 -16.56
C GLY A 267 -14.98 10.96 -16.75
N ARG A 268 -15.22 9.66 -16.75
CA ARG A 268 -16.54 9.05 -17.02
C ARG A 268 -17.38 8.99 -15.75
N VAL A 269 -18.69 8.98 -15.96
CA VAL A 269 -19.69 8.81 -14.89
C VAL A 269 -20.24 7.39 -14.97
N TYR A 270 -20.33 6.73 -13.81
CA TYR A 270 -20.80 5.36 -13.69
C TYR A 270 -22.00 5.28 -12.76
N LYS A 271 -22.99 4.48 -13.15
CA LYS A 271 -24.13 4.15 -12.30
C LYS A 271 -23.71 3.05 -11.33
N LEU A 272 -24.01 3.22 -10.05
CA LEU A 272 -23.75 2.23 -9.01
C LEU A 272 -24.87 1.17 -9.00
N ASN A 273 -24.50 -0.09 -8.89
CA ASN A 273 -25.40 -1.22 -8.70
C ASN A 273 -25.18 -1.86 -7.32
N TRP A 274 -25.96 -1.43 -6.36
CA TRP A 274 -25.86 -1.90 -4.98
C TRP A 274 -26.21 -3.38 -4.78
N ASN A 275 -26.87 -3.99 -5.77
CA ASN A 275 -27.28 -5.39 -5.75
C ASN A 275 -26.30 -6.34 -6.46
N ALA A 276 -25.22 -5.82 -7.04
CA ALA A 276 -24.22 -6.65 -7.70
C ALA A 276 -23.20 -7.19 -6.69
N PRO A 277 -23.15 -8.49 -6.41
CA PRO A 277 -22.29 -9.06 -5.38
C PRO A 277 -20.81 -8.98 -5.75
N GLU A 278 -20.48 -8.99 -7.03
CA GLU A 278 -19.11 -9.08 -7.52
C GLU A 278 -18.42 -7.71 -7.64
N LEU A 279 -19.14 -6.67 -7.90
CA LEU A 279 -18.61 -5.32 -8.13
C LEU A 279 -18.89 -4.35 -6.98
N LYS A 280 -19.47 -4.84 -5.88
CA LYS A 280 -19.70 -4.06 -4.64
C LYS A 280 -20.15 -2.62 -4.89
N GLY A 281 -21.09 -2.44 -5.76
CA GLY A 281 -21.67 -1.15 -6.02
C GLY A 281 -21.40 -0.55 -7.39
N PHE A 282 -20.55 -1.14 -8.22
CA PHE A 282 -20.48 -0.76 -9.62
C PHE A 282 -21.50 -1.56 -10.42
N ALA A 283 -22.39 -0.84 -11.07
CA ALA A 283 -23.16 -1.39 -12.16
C ALA A 283 -22.23 -1.65 -13.33
N ASP A 284 -22.72 -2.30 -14.33
CA ASP A 284 -22.09 -2.38 -15.62
C ASP A 284 -21.53 -1.01 -16.03
N SER A 285 -20.25 -0.85 -15.75
CA SER A 285 -19.54 0.37 -16.10
C SER A 285 -19.45 0.59 -17.60
N ALA A 286 -19.78 -0.44 -18.37
CA ALA A 286 -19.81 -0.38 -19.84
C ALA A 286 -21.00 0.39 -20.40
N ASN A 287 -22.06 0.63 -19.61
CA ASN A 287 -23.33 1.09 -20.14
C ASN A 287 -23.62 2.56 -19.87
N VAL A 288 -22.71 3.28 -19.23
CA VAL A 288 -22.90 4.71 -19.00
C VAL A 288 -21.90 5.45 -19.87
N GLU A 289 -22.28 5.74 -21.09
CA GLU A 289 -21.54 6.67 -21.92
C GLU A 289 -21.55 8.04 -21.25
N ASP A 290 -20.38 8.69 -21.23
CA ASP A 290 -20.26 10.05 -20.71
C ASP A 290 -20.88 11.00 -21.76
N GLU A 291 -22.20 11.15 -21.71
CA GLU A 291 -22.89 12.21 -22.46
C GLU A 291 -22.68 13.58 -21.80
N GLY A 292 -21.71 13.72 -20.93
CA GLY A 292 -21.20 14.97 -20.40
C GLY A 292 -22.17 15.70 -19.45
N PHE A 293 -22.53 16.93 -19.79
CA PHE A 293 -23.28 17.85 -18.93
C PHE A 293 -24.70 17.35 -18.57
N GLU A 294 -25.28 16.49 -19.37
CA GLU A 294 -26.65 15.98 -19.21
C GLU A 294 -26.76 15.02 -18.02
N TRP A 295 -25.72 14.19 -17.82
CA TRP A 295 -25.63 13.29 -16.67
C TRP A 295 -25.51 13.99 -15.32
N LEU A 296 -24.76 15.09 -15.26
CA LEU A 296 -24.69 15.92 -14.05
C LEU A 296 -26.04 16.55 -13.72
N ASN A 297 -26.79 16.96 -14.73
CA ASN A 297 -28.12 17.50 -14.56
C ASN A 297 -29.15 16.42 -14.16
N GLN A 298 -29.08 15.22 -14.74
CA GLN A 298 -29.89 14.09 -14.33
C GLN A 298 -29.59 13.65 -12.91
N MET A 299 -28.28 13.62 -12.50
CA MET A 299 -27.88 13.33 -11.13
C MET A 299 -28.43 14.38 -10.15
N ARG A 300 -28.31 15.68 -10.48
CA ARG A 300 -28.91 16.76 -9.67
C ARG A 300 -30.43 16.58 -9.56
N LYS A 301 -31.11 16.29 -10.66
CA LYS A 301 -32.55 16.07 -10.71
C LYS A 301 -32.97 14.86 -9.90
N ALA A 302 -32.27 13.74 -10.01
CA ALA A 302 -32.54 12.53 -9.22
C ALA A 302 -32.34 12.75 -7.71
N ILE A 303 -31.30 13.51 -7.32
CA ILE A 303 -31.10 13.92 -5.95
C ILE A 303 -32.23 14.83 -5.48
N GLN A 304 -32.62 15.84 -6.26
CA GLN A 304 -33.71 16.73 -5.93
C GLN A 304 -35.03 16.01 -5.80
N GLU A 305 -35.39 15.14 -6.75
CA GLU A 305 -36.63 14.36 -6.73
C GLU A 305 -36.70 13.42 -5.51
N LYS A 306 -35.59 12.82 -5.12
CA LYS A 306 -35.57 11.94 -3.95
C LYS A 306 -35.77 12.70 -2.63
N TYR A 307 -35.23 13.91 -2.51
CA TYR A 307 -35.31 14.70 -1.28
C TYR A 307 -36.42 15.75 -1.23
N GLN A 308 -37.06 16.05 -2.35
CA GLN A 308 -38.24 16.95 -2.38
C GLN A 308 -39.58 16.21 -2.23
N ASN A 309 -39.58 14.89 -2.40
CA ASN A 309 -40.79 14.05 -2.28
C ASN A 309 -40.85 13.26 -0.95
N THR A 310 -40.00 13.62 0.02
CA THR A 310 -40.03 13.11 1.39
C THR A 310 -40.39 14.22 2.35
#